data_984901c0c0166b883b59f3b84a61587b
#
_entry.id   984901c0c0166b883b59f3b84a61587b
#
_cell.length_a   1.000
_cell.length_b   1.000
_cell.length_c   1.000
_cell.angle_alpha   90.00
_cell.angle_beta   90.00
_cell.angle_gamma   90.00
#
_symmetry.space_group_name_H-M   'P 1'
#
loop_
_entity.id
_entity.type
_entity.pdbx_description
1 polymer ?
#
loop_
_entity_poly.entity_id
_entity_poly.type
_entity_poly.pdbx_seq_one_letter_code
_entity_poly.pdbx_strand_id
1 'polypeptide(L)'
;KERTLVRRLGVHEVPLPKLKAAAHRGGGALNDAFVAGIAGGLRRYHEKHGVRIGDLHLTMPISVRTDDDDEGGNHITLARFDVPVGEADPAARIAETRARTTKVRNEKSTPYIQIIAGAMNLMPRWYIGSVLRKVDFLASDVPGVPVPVYLAGAKVRIQYAFGPTIGSAVNVTLPTYVDTCSLGIDVDTGAIPDFDEFYQCLVEGFDEVLALADRS
;
A
#
# COMPACT_ATOMS: atom_id res chain seq x y z
N LYS A 1 13.12 -14.91 0.54
CA LYS A 1 13.45 -15.36 1.92
C LYS A 1 12.23 -16.05 2.56
N GLU A 2 12.47 -16.90 3.54
CA GLU A 2 11.44 -17.61 4.28
C GLU A 2 10.68 -16.66 5.19
N ARG A 3 9.36 -16.84 5.32
CA ARG A 3 8.51 -16.02 6.21
C ARG A 3 8.45 -16.66 7.58
N THR A 4 8.68 -15.87 8.64
CA THR A 4 8.71 -16.36 10.03
C THR A 4 7.43 -16.08 10.80
N LEU A 5 6.57 -15.18 10.28
CA LEU A 5 5.41 -14.63 10.98
C LEU A 5 5.75 -13.82 12.24
N VAL A 6 7.03 -13.62 12.52
CA VAL A 6 7.47 -12.68 13.56
C VAL A 6 7.45 -11.27 12.99
N ARG A 7 6.74 -10.36 13.67
CA ARG A 7 6.43 -9.02 13.17
C ARG A 7 7.21 -7.95 13.87
N ARG A 8 7.62 -6.94 13.12
CA ARG A 8 8.07 -5.67 13.66
C ARG A 8 7.21 -4.55 13.09
N LEU A 9 6.71 -3.69 13.98
CA LEU A 9 5.82 -2.59 13.63
C LEU A 9 6.57 -1.27 13.66
N GLY A 10 6.26 -0.38 12.73
CA GLY A 10 6.71 1.00 12.68
C GLY A 10 5.58 1.94 12.31
N VAL A 11 5.78 3.22 12.54
CA VAL A 11 4.84 4.27 12.18
C VAL A 11 5.57 5.43 11.52
N HIS A 12 4.92 6.09 10.56
CA HIS A 12 5.46 7.27 9.91
C HIS A 12 4.33 8.23 9.56
N GLU A 13 4.59 9.53 9.59
CA GLU A 13 3.61 10.58 9.30
C GLU A 13 4.01 11.34 8.04
N VAL A 14 3.04 11.54 7.16
CA VAL A 14 3.23 12.27 5.89
C VAL A 14 2.13 13.33 5.78
N PRO A 15 2.45 14.60 5.45
CA PRO A 15 1.44 15.64 5.24
C PRO A 15 0.53 15.29 4.05
N LEU A 16 -0.78 15.12 4.31
CA LEU A 16 -1.78 14.78 3.28
C LEU A 16 -1.83 15.77 2.13
N PRO A 17 -1.83 17.13 2.37
CA PRO A 17 -1.84 18.10 1.28
C PRO A 17 -0.61 17.97 0.38
N LYS A 18 0.57 17.73 0.97
CA LYS A 18 1.83 17.59 0.23
C LYS A 18 1.85 16.31 -0.61
N LEU A 19 1.37 15.19 -0.04
CA LEU A 19 1.29 13.92 -0.79
C LEU A 19 0.27 14.01 -1.94
N LYS A 20 -0.88 14.72 -1.74
CA LYS A 20 -1.84 15.00 -2.82
C LYS A 20 -1.24 15.88 -3.94
N ALA A 21 -0.49 16.91 -3.59
CA ALA A 21 0.18 17.78 -4.55
C ALA A 21 1.22 16.98 -5.36
N ALA A 22 2.04 16.16 -4.70
CA ALA A 22 3.00 15.28 -5.36
C ALA A 22 2.33 14.28 -6.30
N ALA A 23 1.22 13.67 -5.88
CA ALA A 23 0.42 12.76 -6.71
C ALA A 23 -0.05 13.45 -7.98
N HIS A 24 -0.63 14.64 -7.86
CA HIS A 24 -1.11 15.42 -9.00
C HIS A 24 0.03 15.76 -9.98
N ARG A 25 1.19 16.17 -9.48
CA ARG A 25 2.37 16.46 -10.32
C ARG A 25 2.92 15.24 -11.04
N GLY A 26 2.84 14.05 -10.42
CA GLY A 26 3.17 12.77 -11.04
C GLY A 26 2.07 12.22 -11.97
N GLY A 27 0.97 12.96 -12.20
CA GLY A 27 -0.15 12.52 -13.04
C GLY A 27 -0.99 11.39 -12.43
N GLY A 28 -0.92 11.19 -11.11
CA GLY A 28 -1.64 10.16 -10.37
C GLY A 28 -2.60 10.70 -9.33
N ALA A 29 -3.20 9.78 -8.56
CA ALA A 29 -4.02 10.04 -7.39
C ALA A 29 -3.21 9.77 -6.11
N LEU A 30 -3.78 10.10 -4.94
CA LEU A 30 -3.18 9.87 -3.63
C LEU A 30 -2.63 8.44 -3.49
N ASN A 31 -3.43 7.46 -3.87
CA ASN A 31 -3.09 6.05 -3.81
C ASN A 31 -1.87 5.69 -4.67
N ASP A 32 -1.74 6.29 -5.86
CA ASP A 32 -0.60 6.03 -6.76
C ASP A 32 0.70 6.61 -6.19
N ALA A 33 0.64 7.79 -5.57
CA ALA A 33 1.78 8.38 -4.85
C ALA A 33 2.16 7.60 -3.59
N PHE A 34 1.19 7.09 -2.85
CA PHE A 34 1.40 6.21 -1.71
C PHE A 34 2.15 4.94 -2.11
N VAL A 35 1.68 4.25 -3.14
CA VAL A 35 2.34 3.05 -3.67
C VAL A 35 3.72 3.38 -4.21
N ALA A 36 3.88 4.52 -4.91
CA ALA A 36 5.18 4.97 -5.41
C ALA A 36 6.20 5.26 -4.29
N GLY A 37 5.74 5.80 -3.15
CA GLY A 37 6.59 5.98 -1.96
C GLY A 37 7.10 4.66 -1.40
N ILE A 38 6.21 3.66 -1.25
CA ILE A 38 6.59 2.31 -0.81
C ILE A 38 7.59 1.69 -1.81
N ALA A 39 7.31 1.79 -3.10
CA ALA A 39 8.17 1.26 -4.16
C ALA A 39 9.57 1.90 -4.14
N GLY A 40 9.65 3.22 -3.90
CA GLY A 40 10.92 3.91 -3.72
C GLY A 40 11.73 3.39 -2.54
N GLY A 41 11.06 3.14 -1.42
CA GLY A 41 11.68 2.55 -0.24
C GLY A 41 12.19 1.12 -0.49
N LEU A 42 11.38 0.28 -1.12
CA LEU A 42 11.76 -1.09 -1.51
C LEU A 42 12.94 -1.10 -2.47
N ARG A 43 12.95 -0.22 -3.49
CA ARG A 43 14.07 -0.07 -4.40
C ARG A 43 15.36 0.24 -3.66
N ARG A 44 15.37 1.27 -2.81
CA ARG A 44 16.54 1.71 -2.03
C ARG A 44 17.05 0.59 -1.12
N TYR A 45 16.16 -0.11 -0.45
CA TYR A 45 16.51 -1.23 0.41
C TYR A 45 17.23 -2.34 -0.36
N HIS A 46 16.71 -2.74 -1.53
CA HIS A 46 17.35 -3.75 -2.36
C HIS A 46 18.70 -3.27 -2.93
N GLU A 47 18.79 -2.02 -3.36
CA GLU A 47 20.04 -1.41 -3.86
C GLU A 47 21.14 -1.40 -2.78
N LYS A 48 20.80 -1.09 -1.51
CA LYS A 48 21.75 -1.19 -0.39
C LYS A 48 22.28 -2.60 -0.18
N HIS A 49 21.47 -3.61 -0.52
CA HIS A 49 21.89 -5.02 -0.48
C HIS A 49 22.54 -5.50 -1.81
N GLY A 50 22.88 -4.59 -2.72
CA GLY A 50 23.52 -4.91 -3.98
C GLY A 50 22.62 -5.60 -5.02
N VAL A 51 21.29 -5.56 -4.81
CA VAL A 51 20.31 -6.20 -5.69
C VAL A 51 19.54 -5.14 -6.46
N ARG A 52 19.55 -5.23 -7.79
CA ARG A 52 18.63 -4.46 -8.64
C ARG A 52 17.39 -5.29 -8.89
N ILE A 53 16.24 -4.70 -8.61
CA ILE A 53 14.94 -5.35 -8.82
C ILE A 53 14.16 -4.60 -9.89
N GLY A 54 13.28 -5.34 -10.58
CA GLY A 54 12.29 -4.79 -11.51
C GLY A 54 10.96 -4.55 -10.80
N ASP A 55 9.90 -5.14 -11.34
CA ASP A 55 8.57 -5.07 -10.77
C ASP A 55 8.42 -6.00 -9.55
N LEU A 56 7.59 -5.61 -8.60
CA LEU A 56 7.15 -6.45 -7.48
C LEU A 56 5.63 -6.58 -7.47
N HIS A 57 5.16 -7.74 -6.98
CA HIS A 57 3.73 -8.04 -6.89
C HIS A 57 3.09 -7.39 -5.67
N LEU A 58 2.24 -6.41 -5.91
CA LEU A 58 1.40 -5.76 -4.90
C LEU A 58 0.04 -6.47 -4.82
N THR A 59 -0.46 -6.64 -3.61
CA THR A 59 -1.88 -6.86 -3.36
C THR A 59 -2.45 -5.66 -2.60
N MET A 60 -3.55 -5.12 -3.10
CA MET A 60 -4.19 -3.94 -2.52
C MET A 60 -5.72 -4.13 -2.49
N PRO A 61 -6.37 -3.86 -1.35
CA PRO A 61 -7.83 -3.77 -1.33
C PRO A 61 -8.28 -2.54 -2.12
N ILE A 62 -9.16 -2.74 -3.08
CA ILE A 62 -9.82 -1.66 -3.83
C ILE A 62 -11.32 -1.73 -3.62
N SER A 63 -11.97 -0.57 -3.47
CA SER A 63 -13.42 -0.50 -3.48
C SER A 63 -13.93 -0.69 -4.90
N VAL A 64 -14.85 -1.64 -5.07
CA VAL A 64 -15.58 -1.90 -6.33
C VAL A 64 -17.03 -1.43 -6.23
N ARG A 65 -17.31 -0.50 -5.31
CA ARG A 65 -18.65 0.06 -5.14
C ARG A 65 -19.07 0.81 -6.39
N THR A 66 -20.28 0.52 -6.84
CA THR A 66 -20.97 1.25 -7.91
C THR A 66 -22.04 2.15 -7.27
N ASP A 67 -22.51 3.18 -8.02
CA ASP A 67 -23.55 4.10 -7.54
C ASP A 67 -24.92 3.41 -7.30
N ASP A 68 -25.09 2.18 -7.81
CA ASP A 68 -26.30 1.36 -7.66
C ASP A 68 -26.26 0.41 -6.44
N ASP A 69 -25.16 0.39 -5.67
CA ASP A 69 -25.02 -0.49 -4.51
C ASP A 69 -25.71 0.12 -3.26
N ASP A 70 -26.54 -0.68 -2.57
CA ASP A 70 -27.18 -0.32 -1.32
C ASP A 70 -26.17 0.13 -0.24
N GLU A 71 -26.59 1.02 0.67
CA GLU A 71 -25.74 1.61 1.73
C GLU A 71 -25.15 0.61 2.75
N GLY A 72 -25.36 -0.68 2.57
CA GLY A 72 -24.91 -1.74 3.47
C GLY A 72 -24.17 -2.86 2.73
N GLY A 73 -22.85 -2.88 2.80
CA GLY A 73 -22.05 -3.99 2.28
C GLY A 73 -20.58 -3.61 2.14
N ASN A 74 -19.70 -4.56 2.42
CA ASN A 74 -18.25 -4.38 2.23
C ASN A 74 -17.87 -4.85 0.82
N HIS A 75 -17.99 -3.96 -0.17
CA HIS A 75 -17.63 -4.21 -1.57
C HIS A 75 -16.13 -3.98 -1.82
N ILE A 76 -15.27 -4.66 -1.05
CA ILE A 76 -13.82 -4.62 -1.22
C ILE A 76 -13.38 -5.86 -1.98
N THR A 77 -12.61 -5.67 -3.04
CA THR A 77 -11.89 -6.75 -3.72
C THR A 77 -10.39 -6.56 -3.57
N LEU A 78 -9.64 -7.67 -3.62
CA LEU A 78 -8.19 -7.64 -3.60
C LEU A 78 -7.66 -7.54 -5.04
N ALA A 79 -7.20 -6.37 -5.42
CA ALA A 79 -6.48 -6.18 -6.67
C ALA A 79 -5.04 -6.68 -6.53
N ARG A 80 -4.55 -7.36 -7.56
CA ARG A 80 -3.16 -7.79 -7.67
C ARG A 80 -2.59 -7.26 -8.97
N PHE A 81 -1.47 -6.58 -8.87
CA PHE A 81 -0.76 -6.05 -10.03
C PHE A 81 0.71 -5.80 -9.71
N ASP A 82 1.50 -5.69 -10.76
CA ASP A 82 2.92 -5.40 -10.65
C ASP A 82 3.14 -3.90 -10.46
N VAL A 83 4.06 -3.54 -9.56
CA VAL A 83 4.46 -2.16 -9.28
C VAL A 83 5.87 -1.93 -9.80
N PRO A 84 6.16 -0.80 -10.48
CA PRO A 84 7.46 -0.52 -11.09
C PRO A 84 8.48 -0.08 -10.03
N VAL A 85 8.90 -1.03 -9.19
CA VAL A 85 9.84 -0.75 -8.08
C VAL A 85 11.21 -0.36 -8.60
N GLY A 86 11.63 -0.88 -9.76
CA GLY A 86 12.90 -0.53 -10.40
C GLY A 86 12.96 0.89 -11.00
N GLU A 87 11.81 1.58 -11.15
CA GLU A 87 11.78 2.95 -11.67
C GLU A 87 12.37 3.94 -10.66
N ALA A 88 13.40 4.68 -11.07
CA ALA A 88 14.11 5.59 -10.19
C ALA A 88 13.45 6.97 -10.06
N ASP A 89 12.82 7.47 -11.15
CA ASP A 89 12.12 8.75 -11.10
C ASP A 89 10.78 8.63 -10.41
N PRO A 90 10.54 9.35 -9.30
CA PRO A 90 9.30 9.24 -8.56
C PRO A 90 8.07 9.69 -9.35
N ALA A 91 8.20 10.64 -10.29
CA ALA A 91 7.08 11.07 -11.12
C ALA A 91 6.70 10.00 -12.14
N ALA A 92 7.68 9.40 -12.82
CA ALA A 92 7.47 8.28 -13.74
C ALA A 92 6.87 7.08 -12.99
N ARG A 93 7.35 6.78 -11.79
CA ARG A 93 6.84 5.71 -10.93
C ARG A 93 5.36 5.92 -10.54
N ILE A 94 4.95 7.16 -10.22
CA ILE A 94 3.54 7.50 -9.97
C ILE A 94 2.70 7.28 -11.23
N ALA A 95 3.14 7.82 -12.38
CA ALA A 95 2.40 7.72 -13.64
C ALA A 95 2.22 6.26 -14.09
N GLU A 96 3.28 5.45 -13.99
CA GLU A 96 3.22 4.04 -14.36
C GLU A 96 2.34 3.23 -13.39
N THR A 97 2.44 3.48 -12.08
CA THR A 97 1.53 2.90 -11.08
C THR A 97 0.08 3.24 -11.41
N ARG A 98 -0.21 4.49 -11.77
CA ARG A 98 -1.54 4.94 -12.19
C ARG A 98 -2.06 4.18 -13.40
N ALA A 99 -1.22 4.00 -14.43
CA ALA A 99 -1.60 3.26 -15.63
C ALA A 99 -1.98 1.81 -15.29
N ARG A 100 -1.18 1.13 -14.45
CA ARG A 100 -1.41 -0.25 -14.02
C ARG A 100 -2.66 -0.38 -13.13
N THR A 101 -2.84 0.51 -12.16
CA THR A 101 -4.03 0.54 -11.29
C THR A 101 -5.31 0.76 -12.09
N THR A 102 -5.28 1.67 -13.06
CA THR A 102 -6.42 1.96 -13.94
C THR A 102 -6.78 0.75 -14.80
N LYS A 103 -5.77 0.06 -15.34
CA LYS A 103 -6.00 -1.17 -16.11
C LYS A 103 -6.71 -2.23 -15.28
N VAL A 104 -6.23 -2.50 -14.07
CA VAL A 104 -6.84 -3.50 -13.17
C VAL A 104 -8.25 -3.11 -12.77
N ARG A 105 -8.51 -1.83 -12.49
CA ARG A 105 -9.86 -1.34 -12.15
C ARG A 105 -10.85 -1.49 -13.29
N ASN A 106 -10.39 -1.35 -14.55
CA ASN A 106 -11.21 -1.44 -15.74
C ASN A 106 -11.35 -2.88 -16.27
N GLU A 107 -10.69 -3.87 -15.66
CA GLU A 107 -10.83 -5.27 -16.07
C GLU A 107 -12.24 -5.78 -15.76
N LYS A 108 -12.90 -6.33 -16.78
CA LYS A 108 -14.28 -6.87 -16.71
C LYS A 108 -14.42 -8.11 -15.80
N SER A 109 -13.31 -8.68 -15.33
CA SER A 109 -13.28 -9.83 -14.41
C SER A 109 -13.63 -9.46 -12.96
N THR A 110 -13.63 -8.19 -12.61
CA THR A 110 -13.89 -7.70 -11.25
C THR A 110 -15.21 -8.21 -10.64
N PRO A 111 -16.35 -8.28 -11.38
CA PRO A 111 -17.60 -8.82 -10.82
C PRO A 111 -17.54 -10.31 -10.47
N TYR A 112 -16.68 -11.09 -11.13
CA TYR A 112 -16.56 -12.54 -10.91
C TYR A 112 -15.61 -12.90 -9.77
N ILE A 113 -14.83 -11.95 -9.25
CA ILE A 113 -13.87 -12.19 -8.16
C ILE A 113 -14.59 -12.62 -6.88
N GLN A 114 -15.79 -12.10 -6.59
CA GLN A 114 -16.58 -12.51 -5.43
C GLN A 114 -17.03 -13.98 -5.53
N ILE A 115 -17.41 -14.43 -6.72
CA ILE A 115 -17.80 -15.83 -6.98
C ILE A 115 -16.59 -16.74 -6.81
N ILE A 116 -15.43 -16.31 -7.33
CA ILE A 116 -14.16 -17.04 -7.20
C ILE A 116 -13.71 -17.09 -5.73
N ALA A 117 -13.84 -15.97 -4.99
CA ALA A 117 -13.51 -15.92 -3.56
C ALA A 117 -14.43 -16.84 -2.74
N GLY A 118 -15.72 -16.90 -3.08
CA GLY A 118 -16.65 -17.86 -2.48
C GLY A 118 -16.28 -19.32 -2.74
N ALA A 119 -15.87 -19.63 -3.98
CA ALA A 119 -15.38 -20.97 -4.35
C ALA A 119 -14.04 -21.31 -3.68
N MET A 120 -13.16 -20.30 -3.48
CA MET A 120 -11.88 -20.48 -2.76
C MET A 120 -12.08 -20.86 -1.28
N ASN A 121 -13.18 -20.47 -0.64
CA ASN A 121 -13.49 -20.89 0.72
C ASN A 121 -13.70 -22.41 0.88
N LEU A 122 -13.97 -23.10 -0.23
CA LEU A 122 -14.08 -24.57 -0.29
C LEU A 122 -12.73 -25.25 -0.53
N MET A 123 -11.68 -24.46 -0.82
CA MET A 123 -10.35 -25.01 -1.11
C MET A 123 -9.56 -25.34 0.16
N PRO A 124 -8.70 -26.35 0.15
CA PRO A 124 -7.85 -26.69 1.29
C PRO A 124 -6.92 -25.51 1.66
N ARG A 125 -6.70 -25.31 2.96
CA ARG A 125 -5.86 -24.23 3.50
C ARG A 125 -4.45 -24.15 2.89
N TRP A 126 -3.86 -25.31 2.53
CA TRP A 126 -2.53 -25.36 1.90
C TRP A 126 -2.53 -24.74 0.50
N TYR A 127 -3.62 -24.89 -0.26
CA TYR A 127 -3.76 -24.28 -1.59
C TYR A 127 -3.89 -22.76 -1.48
N ILE A 128 -4.75 -22.28 -0.58
CA ILE A 128 -4.91 -20.84 -0.31
C ILE A 128 -3.57 -20.25 0.13
N GLY A 129 -2.84 -20.91 1.02
CA GLY A 129 -1.50 -20.50 1.45
C GLY A 129 -0.49 -20.43 0.30
N SER A 130 -0.57 -21.30 -0.70
CA SER A 130 0.33 -21.28 -1.85
C SER A 130 0.07 -20.10 -2.79
N VAL A 131 -1.20 -19.73 -2.96
CA VAL A 131 -1.60 -18.56 -3.77
C VAL A 131 -1.19 -17.25 -3.07
N LEU A 132 -1.32 -17.18 -1.75
CA LEU A 132 -0.96 -16.00 -0.95
C LEU A 132 0.56 -15.78 -0.85
N ARG A 133 1.37 -16.85 -0.99
CA ARG A 133 2.85 -16.75 -0.97
C ARG A 133 3.47 -15.99 -2.15
N LYS A 134 2.71 -15.72 -3.19
CA LYS A 134 3.16 -14.97 -4.39
C LYS A 134 2.98 -13.46 -4.27
N VAL A 135 2.76 -12.95 -3.05
CA VAL A 135 2.62 -11.51 -2.78
C VAL A 135 3.90 -11.01 -2.15
N ASP A 136 4.53 -10.03 -2.77
CA ASP A 136 5.76 -9.44 -2.23
C ASP A 136 5.44 -8.45 -1.11
N PHE A 137 4.48 -7.55 -1.34
CA PHE A 137 4.02 -6.61 -0.33
C PHE A 137 2.53 -6.29 -0.46
N LEU A 138 1.97 -5.76 0.64
CA LEU A 138 0.61 -5.27 0.74
C LEU A 138 0.63 -3.76 0.94
N ALA A 139 -0.33 -3.07 0.32
CA ALA A 139 -0.60 -1.67 0.60
C ALA A 139 -2.11 -1.48 0.75
N SER A 140 -2.54 -0.69 1.72
CA SER A 140 -3.95 -0.41 1.97
C SER A 140 -4.13 1.09 2.23
N ASP A 141 -4.87 1.75 1.35
CA ASP A 141 -5.32 3.12 1.55
C ASP A 141 -6.73 3.09 2.17
N VAL A 142 -6.83 3.62 3.38
CA VAL A 142 -8.07 3.61 4.17
C VAL A 142 -8.55 5.05 4.32
N PRO A 143 -9.67 5.43 3.69
CA PRO A 143 -10.26 6.74 3.92
C PRO A 143 -10.51 6.96 5.41
N GLY A 144 -9.95 8.03 5.95
CA GLY A 144 -10.06 8.36 7.36
C GLY A 144 -11.05 9.49 7.63
N VAL A 145 -10.97 10.04 8.83
CA VAL A 145 -11.88 11.08 9.32
C VAL A 145 -11.31 12.47 9.02
N PRO A 146 -12.03 13.32 8.22
CA PRO A 146 -11.51 14.63 7.80
C PRO A 146 -11.66 15.72 8.87
N VAL A 147 -12.28 15.40 10.01
CA VAL A 147 -12.55 16.35 11.11
C VAL A 147 -11.94 15.85 12.43
N PRO A 148 -11.58 16.75 13.35
CA PRO A 148 -11.12 16.33 14.66
C PRO A 148 -12.19 15.52 15.42
N VAL A 149 -11.79 14.38 15.97
CA VAL A 149 -12.66 13.54 16.81
C VAL A 149 -12.14 13.49 18.25
N TYR A 150 -13.04 13.17 19.17
CA TYR A 150 -12.77 13.11 20.59
C TYR A 150 -13.15 11.73 21.13
N LEU A 151 -12.28 11.16 21.95
CA LEU A 151 -12.50 9.91 22.66
C LEU A 151 -12.51 10.18 24.15
N ALA A 152 -13.64 9.90 24.83
CA ALA A 152 -13.84 10.17 26.25
C ALA A 152 -13.44 11.61 26.66
N GLY A 153 -13.77 12.61 25.84
CA GLY A 153 -13.43 14.02 26.08
C GLY A 153 -12.03 14.48 25.68
N ALA A 154 -11.12 13.55 25.37
CA ALA A 154 -9.77 13.85 24.89
C ALA A 154 -9.75 13.92 23.35
N LYS A 155 -9.11 14.98 22.82
CA LYS A 155 -8.91 15.11 21.36
C LYS A 155 -7.97 14.03 20.85
N VAL A 156 -8.41 13.25 19.86
CA VAL A 156 -7.52 12.31 19.14
C VAL A 156 -6.51 13.14 18.36
N ARG A 157 -5.21 12.89 18.57
CA ARG A 157 -4.14 13.56 17.85
C ARG A 157 -3.86 12.89 16.51
N ILE A 158 -3.79 11.56 16.53
CA ILE A 158 -3.46 10.73 15.37
C ILE A 158 -3.97 9.30 15.60
N GLN A 159 -4.19 8.56 14.52
CA GLN A 159 -4.51 7.14 14.55
C GLN A 159 -3.64 6.40 13.53
N TYR A 160 -3.13 5.24 13.90
CA TYR A 160 -2.41 4.34 13.00
C TYR A 160 -3.22 3.06 12.81
N ALA A 161 -3.19 2.52 11.61
CA ALA A 161 -3.79 1.24 11.29
C ALA A 161 -2.72 0.25 10.85
N PHE A 162 -2.84 -0.99 11.28
CA PHE A 162 -1.98 -2.09 10.89
C PHE A 162 -2.83 -3.20 10.29
N GLY A 163 -2.53 -3.56 9.07
CA GLY A 163 -3.19 -4.69 8.40
C GLY A 163 -2.38 -5.99 8.54
N PRO A 164 -3.04 -7.15 8.36
CA PRO A 164 -2.34 -8.43 8.33
C PRO A 164 -1.41 -8.51 7.11
N THR A 165 -0.24 -9.12 7.23
CA THR A 165 0.66 -9.29 6.07
C THR A 165 0.22 -10.40 5.11
N ILE A 166 -0.64 -11.31 5.55
CA ILE A 166 -1.17 -12.44 4.75
C ILE A 166 -0.03 -13.22 4.02
N GLY A 167 1.14 -13.34 4.68
CA GLY A 167 2.32 -14.00 4.11
C GLY A 167 3.22 -13.13 3.22
N SER A 168 2.91 -11.85 3.02
CA SER A 168 3.83 -10.89 2.37
C SER A 168 4.98 -10.51 3.29
N ALA A 169 6.04 -9.92 2.72
CA ALA A 169 7.16 -9.42 3.49
C ALA A 169 6.82 -8.15 4.27
N VAL A 170 5.99 -7.30 3.67
CA VAL A 170 5.65 -5.96 4.16
C VAL A 170 4.17 -5.72 3.96
N ASN A 171 3.54 -5.06 4.92
CA ASN A 171 2.26 -4.40 4.75
C ASN A 171 2.38 -2.95 5.20
N VAL A 172 1.94 -2.02 4.36
CA VAL A 172 1.84 -0.60 4.71
C VAL A 172 0.39 -0.18 4.60
N THR A 173 -0.16 0.34 5.69
CA THR A 173 -1.54 0.85 5.74
C THR A 173 -1.52 2.34 5.95
N LEU A 174 -2.26 3.08 5.13
CA LEU A 174 -2.35 4.53 5.16
C LEU A 174 -3.78 4.95 5.51
N PRO A 175 -4.13 5.18 6.79
CA PRO A 175 -5.29 5.98 7.15
C PRO A 175 -4.98 7.47 7.05
N THR A 176 -6.01 8.25 6.68
CA THR A 176 -5.94 9.71 6.71
C THR A 176 -6.70 10.25 7.92
N TYR A 177 -6.14 11.27 8.60
CA TYR A 177 -6.80 11.94 9.69
C TYR A 177 -6.52 13.44 9.59
N VAL A 178 -7.59 14.23 9.39
CA VAL A 178 -7.49 15.68 9.13
C VAL A 178 -6.51 15.94 7.97
N ASP A 179 -5.33 16.49 8.25
CA ASP A 179 -4.32 16.84 7.25
C ASP A 179 -3.10 15.90 7.24
N THR A 180 -3.20 14.75 7.89
CA THR A 180 -2.08 13.79 8.03
C THR A 180 -2.43 12.43 7.47
N CYS A 181 -1.51 11.87 6.69
CA CYS A 181 -1.46 10.44 6.39
C CYS A 181 -0.57 9.77 7.44
N SER A 182 -1.12 8.84 8.19
CA SER A 182 -0.40 8.11 9.23
C SER A 182 -0.15 6.67 8.78
N LEU A 183 1.08 6.37 8.43
CA LEU A 183 1.47 5.05 7.93
C LEU A 183 1.67 4.08 9.08
N GLY A 184 0.95 2.95 9.06
CA GLY A 184 1.25 1.78 9.85
C GLY A 184 2.06 0.79 8.99
N ILE A 185 3.26 0.47 9.44
CA ILE A 185 4.22 -0.39 8.74
C ILE A 185 4.34 -1.69 9.50
N ASP A 186 4.04 -2.81 8.86
CA ASP A 186 4.14 -4.16 9.42
C ASP A 186 5.08 -5.00 8.56
N VAL A 187 6.14 -5.53 9.15
CA VAL A 187 7.24 -6.23 8.47
C VAL A 187 7.46 -7.61 9.06
N ASP A 188 7.58 -8.64 8.21
CA ASP A 188 8.05 -9.96 8.61
C ASP A 188 9.58 -9.96 8.76
N THR A 189 10.07 -10.20 9.98
CA THR A 189 11.50 -10.11 10.29
C THR A 189 12.35 -11.22 9.66
N GLY A 190 11.74 -12.32 9.22
CA GLY A 190 12.45 -13.34 8.44
C GLY A 190 12.74 -12.88 7.01
N ALA A 191 11.84 -12.06 6.44
CA ALA A 191 12.04 -11.48 5.11
C ALA A 191 12.96 -10.25 5.16
N ILE A 192 12.76 -9.40 6.16
CA ILE A 192 13.49 -8.13 6.36
C ILE A 192 14.04 -8.13 7.80
N PRO A 193 15.25 -8.67 8.01
CA PRO A 193 15.84 -8.79 9.35
C PRO A 193 16.33 -7.44 9.91
N ASP A 194 16.68 -6.52 9.04
CA ASP A 194 17.25 -5.20 9.32
C ASP A 194 16.18 -4.10 9.17
N PHE A 195 15.16 -4.21 10.03
CA PHE A 195 14.00 -3.32 10.02
C PHE A 195 14.36 -1.84 10.02
N ASP A 196 15.34 -1.43 10.82
CA ASP A 196 15.69 0.00 10.97
C ASP A 196 16.27 0.57 9.67
N GLU A 197 17.05 -0.22 8.92
CA GLU A 197 17.53 0.15 7.59
C GLU A 197 16.39 0.20 6.58
N PHE A 198 15.52 -0.80 6.58
CA PHE A 198 14.34 -0.80 5.73
C PHE A 198 13.43 0.40 6.00
N TYR A 199 13.18 0.69 7.29
CA TYR A 199 12.37 1.84 7.70
C TYR A 199 12.94 3.15 7.16
N GLN A 200 14.25 3.34 7.27
CA GLN A 200 14.95 4.54 6.76
C GLN A 200 14.81 4.64 5.23
N CYS A 201 14.96 3.53 4.51
CA CYS A 201 14.73 3.48 3.06
C CYS A 201 13.28 3.84 2.70
N LEU A 202 12.32 3.40 3.51
CA LEU A 202 10.90 3.70 3.29
C LEU A 202 10.63 5.20 3.48
N VAL A 203 11.15 5.81 4.55
CA VAL A 203 11.07 7.26 4.78
C VAL A 203 11.64 8.03 3.59
N GLU A 204 12.86 7.69 3.15
CA GLU A 204 13.51 8.31 1.98
C GLU A 204 12.68 8.13 0.69
N GLY A 205 12.01 6.99 0.52
CA GLY A 205 11.10 6.73 -0.60
C GLY A 205 9.87 7.63 -0.59
N PHE A 206 9.34 7.98 0.58
CA PHE A 206 8.29 8.99 0.70
C PHE A 206 8.82 10.40 0.52
N ASP A 207 10.00 10.73 1.04
CA ASP A 207 10.60 12.05 0.91
C ASP A 207 10.85 12.41 -0.57
N GLU A 208 11.33 11.48 -1.40
CA GLU A 208 11.53 11.74 -2.83
C GLU A 208 10.21 11.99 -3.58
N VAL A 209 9.13 11.31 -3.17
CA VAL A 209 7.78 11.57 -3.71
C VAL A 209 7.30 12.95 -3.26
N LEU A 210 7.42 13.27 -1.97
CA LEU A 210 6.99 14.57 -1.43
C LEU A 210 7.76 15.75 -2.05
N ALA A 211 9.03 15.55 -2.42
CA ALA A 211 9.83 16.57 -3.09
C ALA A 211 9.25 16.99 -4.45
N LEU A 212 8.40 16.15 -5.08
CA LEU A 212 7.69 16.55 -6.31
C LEU A 212 6.73 17.72 -6.07
N ALA A 213 6.14 17.82 -4.88
CA ALA A 213 5.23 18.91 -4.54
C ALA A 213 5.91 20.29 -4.55
N ASP A 214 7.22 20.34 -4.30
CA ASP A 214 8.01 21.56 -4.19
C ASP A 214 8.64 21.98 -5.55
N ARG A 215 8.53 21.13 -6.58
CA ARG A 215 9.02 21.47 -7.93
C ARG A 215 8.07 22.50 -8.56
N SER A 216 8.59 23.63 -8.99
CA SER A 216 7.88 24.70 -9.72
C SER A 216 7.50 24.29 -11.15
#